data_fe01ed22d4861d1e9dfef9f96b03a3b1
#
_entry.id   fe01ed22d4861d1e9dfef9f96b03a3b1
#
_cell.length_a   1.000
_cell.length_b   1.000
_cell.length_c   1.000
_cell.angle_alpha   90.00
_cell.angle_beta   90.00
_cell.angle_gamma   90.00
#
_symmetry.space_group_name_H-M   'P 1'
#
loop_
_entity.id
_entity.type
_entity.pdbx_description
1 polymer ?
#
loop_
_entity_poly.entity_id
_entity_poly.type
_entity_poly.pdbx_seq_one_letter_code
_entity_poly.pdbx_strand_id
1 'polypeptide(L)'
;MRWCVLALVLGVQCGWAQAPIERRPPPPPVGAQAPKDEDNVQDVPDGKAPPGGFPTIKVETRLVNVALNVMDGNGSPVGGLGREDFAIFEDGKPQKIAVFEKEATTPLSIVLAVDASESVLSSERLEKEAAKHFVNALLREQDELDLMEFSDVVRELVPFTNQKKRIEVGLNGIQHGDATALYDAVYLASQRLSETSTADGRRRVVVLITDGGDTVKGADYTRALEQAQRAGAMVYSIIIVPIYADAGRNTAGEHALIQMAQDTGGKYYYVVDPKDLEPAFRHVSDDLRTQYLLGYYAPRRGKDDSDRTIKVRLTNEALQGKYDLRYRAGYYADAR
;
A
#
# COMPACT_ATOMS: atom_id res chain seq x y z
N MET A 1 -53.94 -27.05 45.60
CA MET A 1 -54.22 -25.64 45.26
C MET A 1 -53.11 -25.18 44.34
N ARG A 2 -53.46 -24.99 43.03
CA ARG A 2 -52.54 -24.62 41.93
C ARG A 2 -52.53 -23.11 41.80
N TRP A 3 -51.36 -22.50 41.81
CA TRP A 3 -51.17 -21.10 41.42
C TRP A 3 -50.27 -21.06 40.19
N CYS A 4 -50.88 -20.69 39.05
CA CYS A 4 -50.17 -20.33 37.82
C CYS A 4 -49.64 -18.89 37.96
N VAL A 5 -48.33 -18.68 37.80
CA VAL A 5 -47.76 -17.36 37.60
C VAL A 5 -47.47 -17.19 36.11
N LEU A 6 -48.20 -16.29 35.51
CA LEU A 6 -48.07 -15.89 34.11
C LEU A 6 -46.89 -14.90 34.05
N ALA A 7 -45.76 -15.26 33.41
CA ALA A 7 -44.68 -14.35 33.13
C ALA A 7 -44.92 -13.66 31.77
N LEU A 8 -45.17 -12.37 31.79
CA LEU A 8 -45.28 -11.50 30.63
C LEU A 8 -43.86 -11.20 30.13
N VAL A 9 -43.47 -11.73 28.94
CA VAL A 9 -42.24 -11.39 28.27
C VAL A 9 -42.50 -10.15 27.41
N LEU A 10 -42.03 -9.00 27.87
CA LEU A 10 -41.94 -7.78 27.08
C LEU A 10 -40.70 -7.88 26.18
N GLY A 11 -40.92 -8.17 24.92
CA GLY A 11 -39.87 -8.09 23.89
C GLY A 11 -39.54 -6.64 23.56
N VAL A 12 -38.39 -6.18 24.02
CA VAL A 12 -37.79 -4.91 23.55
C VAL A 12 -37.11 -5.21 22.22
N GLN A 13 -37.75 -4.85 21.12
CA GLN A 13 -37.11 -4.81 19.83
C GLN A 13 -36.19 -3.59 19.78
N CYS A 14 -34.89 -3.81 19.92
CA CYS A 14 -33.84 -2.81 19.65
C CYS A 14 -33.69 -2.71 18.14
N GLY A 15 -34.40 -1.73 17.55
CA GLY A 15 -34.20 -1.36 16.14
C GLY A 15 -32.85 -0.70 15.97
N TRP A 16 -31.92 -1.40 15.37
CA TRP A 16 -30.66 -0.83 14.89
C TRP A 16 -30.99 0.02 13.66
N ALA A 17 -31.04 1.33 13.85
CA ALA A 17 -31.07 2.29 12.74
C ALA A 17 -29.69 2.25 12.08
N GLN A 18 -29.57 1.55 10.95
CA GLN A 18 -28.43 1.66 10.06
C GLN A 18 -28.43 3.07 9.45
N ALA A 19 -27.36 3.81 9.66
CA ALA A 19 -27.11 5.06 8.97
C ALA A 19 -27.13 4.82 7.44
N PRO A 20 -27.68 5.74 6.64
CA PRO A 20 -27.71 5.59 5.20
C PRO A 20 -26.29 5.56 4.64
N ILE A 21 -25.91 4.47 4.00
CA ILE A 21 -24.72 4.41 3.15
C ILE A 21 -25.02 5.31 1.96
N GLU A 22 -24.35 6.45 1.89
CA GLU A 22 -24.39 7.34 0.75
C GLU A 22 -23.83 6.61 -0.47
N ARG A 23 -24.73 6.04 -1.28
CA ARG A 23 -24.34 5.37 -2.53
C ARG A 23 -23.95 6.44 -3.54
N ARG A 24 -22.72 6.38 -4.03
CA ARG A 24 -22.31 7.13 -5.23
C ARG A 24 -23.36 6.88 -6.34
N PRO A 25 -23.73 7.93 -7.09
CA PRO A 25 -24.64 7.76 -8.21
C PRO A 25 -24.09 6.77 -9.23
N PRO A 26 -24.95 5.97 -9.88
CA PRO A 26 -24.52 5.04 -10.93
C PRO A 26 -23.91 5.81 -12.10
N PRO A 27 -22.93 5.24 -12.81
CA PRO A 27 -22.38 5.84 -14.02
C PRO A 27 -23.49 6.01 -15.08
N PRO A 28 -23.40 7.04 -15.92
CA PRO A 28 -24.40 7.30 -16.96
C PRO A 28 -24.46 6.12 -17.98
N PRO A 29 -25.59 5.90 -18.64
CA PRO A 29 -25.79 4.79 -19.56
C PRO A 29 -24.84 4.88 -20.76
N VAL A 30 -24.22 3.78 -21.11
CA VAL A 30 -23.37 3.59 -22.29
C VAL A 30 -24.26 3.67 -23.51
N GLY A 31 -24.20 4.79 -24.21
CA GLY A 31 -24.99 5.04 -25.42
C GLY A 31 -24.57 6.33 -26.11
N ALA A 32 -23.29 6.51 -26.37
CA ALA A 32 -22.83 7.50 -27.34
C ALA A 32 -21.79 6.85 -28.26
N GLN A 33 -22.11 6.81 -29.54
CA GLN A 33 -21.25 6.29 -30.60
C GLN A 33 -19.93 7.05 -30.61
N ALA A 34 -18.81 6.30 -30.59
CA ALA A 34 -17.49 6.87 -30.80
C ALA A 34 -17.39 7.46 -32.21
N PRO A 35 -16.79 8.64 -32.40
CA PRO A 35 -16.41 9.11 -33.71
C PRO A 35 -15.37 8.16 -34.30
N LYS A 36 -15.58 7.77 -35.54
CA LYS A 36 -14.59 7.06 -36.35
C LYS A 36 -13.51 8.09 -36.73
N ASP A 37 -12.35 8.02 -36.08
CA ASP A 37 -11.16 8.69 -36.58
C ASP A 37 -10.63 7.89 -37.78
N GLU A 38 -10.88 8.43 -38.97
CA GLU A 38 -10.22 7.98 -40.21
C GLU A 38 -8.74 8.36 -40.10
N ASP A 39 -7.88 7.35 -40.24
CA ASP A 39 -6.43 7.49 -40.47
C ASP A 39 -6.18 8.36 -41.69
N ASN A 40 -5.91 9.63 -41.50
CA ASN A 40 -5.38 10.50 -42.53
C ASN A 40 -3.88 10.74 -42.29
N VAL A 41 -3.06 9.75 -42.66
CA VAL A 41 -1.62 9.93 -42.83
C VAL A 41 -1.43 10.61 -44.18
N GLN A 42 -1.38 11.93 -44.19
CA GLN A 42 -0.90 12.67 -45.34
C GLN A 42 0.63 12.67 -45.35
N ASP A 43 1.22 12.08 -46.38
CA ASP A 43 2.63 12.22 -46.73
C ASP A 43 2.97 13.71 -46.88
N VAL A 44 3.89 14.18 -46.02
CA VAL A 44 4.43 15.53 -46.09
C VAL A 44 5.59 15.52 -47.09
N PRO A 45 5.54 16.28 -48.21
CA PRO A 45 6.67 16.39 -49.11
C PRO A 45 7.83 17.13 -48.49
N ASP A 46 9.06 16.68 -48.72
CA ASP A 46 10.30 17.34 -48.40
C ASP A 46 10.31 18.78 -48.96
N GLY A 47 10.01 19.75 -48.09
CA GLY A 47 9.99 21.15 -48.42
C GLY A 47 10.37 22.03 -47.23
N LYS A 48 11.43 22.82 -47.39
CA LYS A 48 11.99 23.85 -46.52
C LYS A 48 11.07 24.34 -45.41
N ALA A 49 11.53 24.21 -44.17
CA ALA A 49 10.88 24.78 -43.01
C ALA A 49 10.52 26.28 -43.20
N PRO A 50 9.29 26.73 -42.91
CA PRO A 50 8.94 28.14 -43.00
C PRO A 50 9.66 28.93 -41.88
N PRO A 51 10.00 30.22 -42.11
CA PRO A 51 10.59 31.08 -41.09
C PRO A 51 9.51 31.53 -40.11
N GLY A 52 9.37 30.76 -39.05
CA GLY A 52 8.44 30.96 -37.95
C GLY A 52 8.33 29.63 -37.25
N GLY A 53 9.14 29.44 -36.22
CA GLY A 53 9.19 28.16 -35.49
C GLY A 53 7.79 27.74 -35.05
N PHE A 54 7.38 26.56 -35.36
CA PHE A 54 6.18 25.97 -34.78
C PHE A 54 6.34 25.98 -33.26
N PRO A 55 5.30 26.35 -32.50
CA PRO A 55 5.36 26.30 -31.05
C PRO A 55 5.65 24.84 -30.64
N THR A 56 6.86 24.59 -30.17
CA THR A 56 7.22 23.28 -29.62
C THR A 56 6.41 23.11 -28.34
N ILE A 57 5.37 22.35 -28.37
CA ILE A 57 4.63 21.94 -27.16
C ILE A 57 5.53 20.97 -26.43
N LYS A 58 6.22 21.44 -25.39
CA LYS A 58 6.90 20.55 -24.44
C LYS A 58 5.85 19.84 -23.61
N VAL A 59 5.57 18.59 -23.93
CA VAL A 59 4.76 17.75 -23.09
C VAL A 59 5.71 17.11 -22.05
N GLU A 60 5.65 17.59 -20.83
CA GLU A 60 6.32 16.90 -19.72
C GLU A 60 5.49 15.67 -19.38
N THR A 61 6.12 14.51 -19.45
CA THR A 61 5.52 13.24 -19.02
C THR A 61 6.20 12.74 -17.78
N ARG A 62 5.44 12.07 -16.91
CA ARG A 62 5.94 11.42 -15.71
C ARG A 62 5.74 9.91 -15.87
N LEU A 63 6.78 9.14 -15.57
CA LEU A 63 6.63 7.69 -15.43
C LEU A 63 5.90 7.38 -14.12
N VAL A 64 4.75 6.75 -14.23
CA VAL A 64 3.95 6.26 -13.10
C VAL A 64 4.15 4.77 -13.00
N ASN A 65 4.79 4.33 -11.92
CA ASN A 65 5.02 2.93 -11.62
C ASN A 65 3.90 2.39 -10.72
N VAL A 66 3.35 1.25 -11.07
CA VAL A 66 2.30 0.55 -10.32
C VAL A 66 2.79 -0.85 -10.01
N ALA A 67 3.17 -1.08 -8.76
CA ALA A 67 3.43 -2.42 -8.25
C ALA A 67 2.10 -3.15 -8.08
N LEU A 68 2.03 -4.38 -8.54
CA LEU A 68 0.81 -5.18 -8.62
C LEU A 68 1.06 -6.60 -8.14
N ASN A 69 0.28 -7.07 -7.18
CA ASN A 69 0.15 -8.47 -6.83
C ASN A 69 -1.09 -9.07 -7.52
N VAL A 70 -0.90 -10.24 -8.13
CA VAL A 70 -2.00 -11.07 -8.62
C VAL A 70 -2.12 -12.27 -7.70
N MET A 71 -3.29 -12.47 -7.12
CA MET A 71 -3.54 -13.50 -6.11
C MET A 71 -4.60 -14.48 -6.60
N ASP A 72 -4.44 -15.74 -6.29
CA ASP A 72 -5.48 -16.74 -6.49
C ASP A 72 -6.56 -16.68 -5.39
N GLY A 73 -7.61 -17.49 -5.52
CA GLY A 73 -8.69 -17.55 -4.53
C GLY A 73 -8.27 -18.01 -3.13
N ASN A 74 -7.04 -18.53 -2.97
CA ASN A 74 -6.45 -18.92 -1.69
C ASN A 74 -5.53 -17.82 -1.13
N GLY A 75 -5.39 -16.70 -1.86
CA GLY A 75 -4.50 -15.60 -1.49
C GLY A 75 -3.03 -15.86 -1.77
N SER A 76 -2.71 -16.86 -2.61
CA SER A 76 -1.33 -17.15 -3.04
C SER A 76 -0.97 -16.32 -4.27
N PRO A 77 0.28 -15.79 -4.35
CA PRO A 77 0.73 -15.02 -5.51
C PRO A 77 0.72 -15.86 -6.79
N VAL A 78 0.25 -15.26 -7.88
CA VAL A 78 0.20 -15.87 -9.21
C VAL A 78 1.27 -15.27 -10.09
N GLY A 79 2.22 -16.10 -10.54
CA GLY A 79 3.25 -15.76 -11.51
C GLY A 79 2.86 -16.11 -12.95
N GLY A 80 3.77 -15.83 -13.89
CA GLY A 80 3.66 -16.31 -15.28
C GLY A 80 2.85 -15.44 -16.24
N LEU A 81 2.14 -14.40 -15.75
CA LEU A 81 1.40 -13.48 -16.63
C LEU A 81 2.34 -12.59 -17.45
N GLY A 82 1.91 -12.20 -18.66
CA GLY A 82 2.62 -11.30 -19.58
C GLY A 82 2.09 -9.88 -19.54
N ARG A 83 2.78 -8.95 -20.23
CA ARG A 83 2.32 -7.57 -20.39
C ARG A 83 0.92 -7.50 -21.03
N GLU A 84 0.66 -8.38 -21.97
CA GLU A 84 -0.58 -8.51 -22.72
C GLU A 84 -1.78 -8.93 -21.85
N ASP A 85 -1.50 -9.54 -20.69
CA ASP A 85 -2.55 -9.95 -19.76
C ASP A 85 -3.10 -8.78 -18.92
N PHE A 86 -2.50 -7.59 -19.03
CA PHE A 86 -2.87 -6.43 -18.23
C PHE A 86 -3.36 -5.25 -19.07
N ALA A 87 -4.38 -4.58 -18.59
CA ALA A 87 -4.82 -3.26 -19.04
C ALA A 87 -4.82 -2.29 -17.87
N ILE A 88 -4.21 -1.10 -18.05
CA ILE A 88 -4.14 -0.05 -17.03
C ILE A 88 -4.89 1.19 -17.49
N PHE A 89 -5.59 1.82 -16.56
CA PHE A 89 -6.39 3.02 -16.79
C PHE A 89 -6.02 4.07 -15.73
N GLU A 90 -5.91 5.33 -16.16
CA GLU A 90 -5.81 6.49 -15.29
C GLU A 90 -7.03 7.38 -15.50
N ASP A 91 -7.74 7.74 -14.43
CA ASP A 91 -9.00 8.51 -14.50
C ASP A 91 -10.00 7.95 -15.54
N GLY A 92 -10.06 6.63 -15.64
CA GLY A 92 -10.91 5.92 -16.60
C GLY A 92 -10.37 5.87 -18.04
N LYS A 93 -9.26 6.53 -18.35
CA LYS A 93 -8.64 6.52 -19.68
C LYS A 93 -7.58 5.43 -19.79
N PRO A 94 -7.59 4.62 -20.88
CA PRO A 94 -6.59 3.57 -21.07
C PRO A 94 -5.20 4.19 -21.21
N GLN A 95 -4.19 3.53 -20.63
CA GLN A 95 -2.79 3.93 -20.67
C GLN A 95 -1.97 2.82 -21.34
N LYS A 96 -0.96 3.21 -22.12
CA LYS A 96 -0.03 2.25 -22.72
C LYS A 96 1.01 1.83 -21.67
N ILE A 97 1.10 0.53 -21.39
CA ILE A 97 2.15 -0.02 -20.52
C ILE A 97 3.50 0.14 -21.23
N ALA A 98 4.33 1.04 -20.72
CA ALA A 98 5.67 1.32 -21.24
C ALA A 98 6.73 0.44 -20.56
N VAL A 99 6.57 0.19 -19.27
CA VAL A 99 7.45 -0.65 -18.45
C VAL A 99 6.65 -1.85 -17.95
N PHE A 100 7.23 -3.03 -18.07
CA PHE A 100 6.68 -4.27 -17.55
C PHE A 100 7.81 -5.15 -17.03
N GLU A 101 7.78 -5.45 -15.75
CA GLU A 101 8.73 -6.35 -15.09
C GLU A 101 7.97 -7.46 -14.37
N LYS A 102 8.52 -8.66 -14.42
CA LYS A 102 8.04 -9.83 -13.70
C LYS A 102 9.00 -10.12 -12.57
N GLU A 103 8.46 -10.68 -11.48
CA GLU A 103 9.27 -11.22 -10.38
C GLU A 103 10.38 -10.23 -9.98
N ALA A 104 9.98 -9.23 -9.31
CA ALA A 104 10.70 -8.00 -9.07
C ALA A 104 12.19 -8.16 -8.77
N THR A 105 12.99 -7.97 -9.80
CA THR A 105 14.43 -7.67 -9.69
C THR A 105 14.66 -6.24 -9.20
N THR A 106 13.62 -5.40 -9.30
CA THR A 106 13.65 -4.00 -8.87
C THR A 106 14.06 -3.89 -7.41
N PRO A 107 15.06 -3.05 -7.10
CA PRO A 107 15.50 -2.81 -5.73
C PRO A 107 14.37 -2.32 -4.83
N LEU A 108 14.46 -2.64 -3.55
CA LEU A 108 13.53 -2.18 -2.52
C LEU A 108 14.19 -1.13 -1.65
N SER A 109 13.45 -0.07 -1.31
CA SER A 109 13.71 0.80 -0.16
C SER A 109 12.61 0.51 0.87
N ILE A 110 12.99 -0.04 2.02
CA ILE A 110 12.08 -0.52 3.04
C ILE A 110 12.27 0.30 4.30
N VAL A 111 11.19 0.80 4.89
CA VAL A 111 11.19 1.23 6.28
C VAL A 111 10.49 0.16 7.10
N LEU A 112 11.22 -0.45 8.01
CA LEU A 112 10.68 -1.36 9.02
C LEU A 112 10.40 -0.53 10.28
N ALA A 113 9.13 -0.30 10.57
CA ALA A 113 8.70 0.44 11.75
C ALA A 113 8.10 -0.53 12.77
N VAL A 114 8.72 -0.59 13.94
CA VAL A 114 8.40 -1.51 15.03
C VAL A 114 7.72 -0.74 16.15
N ASP A 115 6.55 -1.18 16.53
CA ASP A 115 5.86 -0.69 17.71
C ASP A 115 6.66 -1.07 18.96
N ALA A 116 6.92 -0.08 19.79
CA ALA A 116 7.65 -0.22 21.05
C ALA A 116 6.80 0.26 22.22
N SER A 117 5.47 0.24 22.08
CA SER A 117 4.54 0.54 23.18
C SER A 117 4.49 -0.59 24.21
N GLU A 118 3.99 -0.28 25.39
CA GLU A 118 3.91 -1.24 26.50
C GLU A 118 3.05 -2.47 26.14
N SER A 119 2.04 -2.32 25.30
CA SER A 119 1.13 -3.40 24.90
C SER A 119 1.81 -4.56 24.17
N VAL A 120 2.92 -4.31 23.47
CA VAL A 120 3.67 -5.33 22.70
C VAL A 120 4.83 -5.97 23.48
N LEU A 121 5.12 -5.55 24.69
CA LEU A 121 6.25 -6.04 25.51
C LEU A 121 6.28 -7.57 25.69
N SER A 122 5.12 -8.20 25.75
CA SER A 122 5.03 -9.66 25.94
C SER A 122 5.54 -10.46 24.72
N SER A 123 5.55 -9.87 23.55
CA SER A 123 6.00 -10.47 22.27
C SER A 123 7.36 -9.97 21.79
N GLU A 124 7.94 -8.95 22.43
CA GLU A 124 9.17 -8.24 22.03
C GLU A 124 10.30 -9.16 21.53
N ARG A 125 10.62 -10.20 22.30
CA ARG A 125 11.72 -11.12 21.93
C ARG A 125 11.43 -11.83 20.61
N LEU A 126 10.20 -12.29 20.41
CA LEU A 126 9.80 -12.98 19.19
C LEU A 126 9.70 -12.02 18.01
N GLU A 127 9.26 -10.77 18.25
CA GLU A 127 9.24 -9.71 17.24
C GLU A 127 10.66 -9.41 16.75
N LYS A 128 11.61 -9.22 17.67
CA LYS A 128 13.01 -8.97 17.32
C LYS A 128 13.63 -10.15 16.57
N GLU A 129 13.37 -11.40 16.99
CA GLU A 129 13.85 -12.58 16.29
C GLU A 129 13.23 -12.71 14.88
N ALA A 130 11.92 -12.54 14.76
CA ALA A 130 11.22 -12.60 13.49
C ALA A 130 11.67 -11.47 12.54
N ALA A 131 11.85 -10.25 13.06
CA ALA A 131 12.38 -9.12 12.30
C ALA A 131 13.82 -9.39 11.80
N LYS A 132 14.68 -10.01 12.59
CA LYS A 132 16.02 -10.44 12.16
C LYS A 132 15.94 -11.47 11.03
N HIS A 133 15.06 -12.46 11.16
CA HIS A 133 14.85 -13.45 10.10
C HIS A 133 14.32 -12.80 8.82
N PHE A 134 13.38 -11.87 8.93
CA PHE A 134 12.86 -11.10 7.80
C PHE A 134 13.97 -10.33 7.07
N VAL A 135 14.78 -9.56 7.82
CA VAL A 135 15.90 -8.81 7.27
C VAL A 135 16.87 -9.73 6.53
N ASN A 136 17.18 -10.89 7.12
CA ASN A 136 18.10 -11.83 6.53
C ASN A 136 17.55 -12.52 5.28
N ALA A 137 16.26 -12.79 5.22
CA ALA A 137 15.60 -13.45 4.10
C ALA A 137 15.30 -12.47 2.95
N LEU A 138 14.85 -11.25 3.28
CA LEU A 138 14.37 -10.31 2.29
C LEU A 138 15.49 -9.44 1.70
N LEU A 139 16.39 -8.91 2.54
CA LEU A 139 17.33 -7.87 2.15
C LEU A 139 18.46 -8.41 1.26
N ARG A 140 18.47 -7.99 0.00
CA ARG A 140 19.51 -8.30 -1.01
C ARG A 140 20.52 -7.14 -1.07
N GLU A 141 21.63 -7.33 -1.80
CA GLU A 141 22.68 -6.32 -1.93
C GLU A 141 22.20 -4.99 -2.53
N GLN A 142 21.23 -5.05 -3.44
CA GLN A 142 20.64 -3.85 -4.07
C GLN A 142 19.54 -3.19 -3.25
N ASP A 143 19.02 -3.87 -2.23
CA ASP A 143 17.97 -3.36 -1.36
C ASP A 143 18.57 -2.53 -0.23
N GLU A 144 17.76 -1.66 0.37
CA GLU A 144 18.11 -0.92 1.57
C GLU A 144 16.95 -0.93 2.56
N LEU A 145 17.28 -0.92 3.83
CA LEU A 145 16.31 -0.89 4.90
C LEU A 145 16.69 0.17 5.92
N ASP A 146 15.71 0.97 6.28
CA ASP A 146 15.70 1.90 7.40
C ASP A 146 14.92 1.26 8.55
N LEU A 147 15.45 1.31 9.75
CA LEU A 147 14.79 0.79 10.95
C LEU A 147 14.32 1.93 11.82
N MET A 148 13.03 1.98 12.05
CA MET A 148 12.38 2.90 12.99
C MET A 148 11.71 2.14 14.13
N GLU A 149 11.65 2.76 15.29
CA GLU A 149 10.74 2.38 16.35
C GLU A 149 9.76 3.51 16.63
N PHE A 150 8.60 3.18 17.13
CA PHE A 150 7.62 4.16 17.55
C PHE A 150 6.90 3.76 18.84
N SER A 151 6.77 4.72 19.73
CA SER A 151 6.02 4.66 20.95
C SER A 151 5.41 6.05 21.22
N ASP A 152 5.82 6.79 22.23
CA ASP A 152 5.42 8.20 22.44
C ASP A 152 5.91 9.11 21.29
N VAL A 153 7.02 8.74 20.68
CA VAL A 153 7.66 9.41 19.55
C VAL A 153 8.19 8.38 18.56
N VAL A 154 8.44 8.81 17.33
CA VAL A 154 9.10 7.99 16.32
C VAL A 154 10.60 8.28 16.33
N ARG A 155 11.42 7.24 16.33
CA ARG A 155 12.88 7.33 16.27
C ARG A 155 13.45 6.47 15.15
N GLU A 156 14.28 7.06 14.30
CA GLU A 156 15.11 6.33 13.35
C GLU A 156 16.30 5.71 14.11
N LEU A 157 16.33 4.38 14.21
CA LEU A 157 17.40 3.64 14.88
C LEU A 157 18.58 3.37 13.93
N VAL A 158 18.27 3.06 12.68
CA VAL A 158 19.27 2.76 11.65
C VAL A 158 18.82 3.35 10.33
N PRO A 159 19.52 4.37 9.80
CA PRO A 159 19.20 4.93 8.49
C PRO A 159 19.45 3.91 7.37
N PHE A 160 18.85 4.14 6.19
CA PHE A 160 18.92 3.26 5.03
C PHE A 160 20.30 2.60 4.86
N THR A 161 20.30 1.28 4.89
CA THR A 161 21.48 0.44 4.73
C THR A 161 21.12 -0.96 4.24
N ASN A 162 22.06 -1.62 3.55
CA ASN A 162 21.98 -3.04 3.23
C ASN A 162 22.79 -3.90 4.22
N GLN A 163 23.41 -3.30 5.23
CA GLN A 163 24.25 -3.98 6.21
C GLN A 163 23.38 -4.64 7.29
N LYS A 164 23.04 -5.91 7.10
CA LYS A 164 22.16 -6.70 7.99
C LYS A 164 22.59 -6.60 9.47
N LYS A 165 23.91 -6.66 9.73
CA LYS A 165 24.45 -6.57 11.12
C LYS A 165 24.12 -5.24 11.81
N ARG A 166 24.11 -4.12 11.06
CA ARG A 166 23.74 -2.83 11.64
C ARG A 166 22.26 -2.82 12.04
N ILE A 167 21.42 -3.40 11.20
CA ILE A 167 19.97 -3.49 11.45
C ILE A 167 19.72 -4.40 12.66
N GLU A 168 20.41 -5.54 12.77
CA GLU A 168 20.31 -6.44 13.93
C GLU A 168 20.72 -5.76 15.25
N VAL A 169 21.77 -4.92 15.21
CA VAL A 169 22.17 -4.11 16.37
C VAL A 169 21.09 -3.09 16.72
N GLY A 170 20.52 -2.43 15.72
CA GLY A 170 19.41 -1.49 15.91
C GLY A 170 18.18 -2.13 16.55
N LEU A 171 17.79 -3.33 16.09
CA LEU A 171 16.67 -4.09 16.68
C LEU A 171 16.88 -4.40 18.18
N ASN A 172 18.13 -4.61 18.59
CA ASN A 172 18.44 -4.82 20.02
C ASN A 172 18.39 -3.49 20.81
N GLY A 173 18.43 -2.34 20.15
CA GLY A 173 18.40 -1.00 20.74
C GLY A 173 17.01 -0.40 20.89
N ILE A 174 15.94 -1.12 20.54
CA ILE A 174 14.54 -0.68 20.70
C ILE A 174 14.26 -0.35 22.15
N GLN A 175 13.68 0.84 22.39
CA GLN A 175 13.31 1.35 23.70
C GLN A 175 11.80 1.53 23.78
N HIS A 176 11.21 1.02 24.86
CA HIS A 176 9.77 1.07 25.05
C HIS A 176 9.29 2.41 25.63
N GLY A 177 8.05 2.75 25.30
CA GLY A 177 7.32 3.89 25.84
C GLY A 177 5.86 3.53 26.15
N ASP A 178 5.12 4.48 26.69
CA ASP A 178 3.78 4.24 27.22
C ASP A 178 2.66 4.44 26.19
N ALA A 179 2.95 5.14 25.07
CA ALA A 179 1.98 5.51 24.04
C ALA A 179 2.36 4.89 22.68
N THR A 180 1.52 5.11 21.67
CA THR A 180 1.72 4.59 20.30
C THR A 180 1.45 5.69 19.29
N ALA A 181 2.51 6.18 18.62
CA ALA A 181 2.47 7.20 17.56
C ALA A 181 2.40 6.54 16.17
N LEU A 182 1.37 5.75 15.93
CA LEU A 182 1.23 4.93 14.72
C LEU A 182 1.19 5.78 13.44
N TYR A 183 0.31 6.80 13.41
CA TYR A 183 0.18 7.61 12.18
C TYR A 183 1.38 8.50 11.96
N ASP A 184 2.05 8.96 13.00
CA ASP A 184 3.35 9.65 12.88
C ASP A 184 4.42 8.72 12.31
N ALA A 185 4.43 7.45 12.71
CA ALA A 185 5.37 6.46 12.18
C ALA A 185 5.15 6.25 10.68
N VAL A 186 3.91 6.07 10.22
CA VAL A 186 3.61 5.94 8.79
C VAL A 186 3.99 7.22 8.02
N TYR A 187 3.66 8.40 8.58
CA TYR A 187 3.97 9.68 7.96
C TYR A 187 5.48 9.85 7.78
N LEU A 188 6.26 9.69 8.85
CA LEU A 188 7.72 9.87 8.83
C LEU A 188 8.42 8.80 8.00
N ALA A 189 7.99 7.54 8.09
CA ALA A 189 8.50 6.46 7.24
C ALA A 189 8.29 6.77 5.75
N SER A 190 7.10 7.26 5.40
CA SER A 190 6.77 7.64 4.03
C SER A 190 7.55 8.87 3.57
N GLN A 191 7.74 9.86 4.44
CA GLN A 191 8.58 11.01 4.17
C GLN A 191 10.01 10.57 3.91
N ARG A 192 10.56 9.71 4.75
CA ARG A 192 11.92 9.18 4.61
C ARG A 192 12.11 8.41 3.31
N LEU A 193 11.12 7.61 2.91
CA LEU A 193 11.12 6.92 1.63
C LEU A 193 11.09 7.91 0.45
N SER A 194 10.41 9.05 0.56
CA SER A 194 10.36 10.04 -0.51
C SER A 194 11.73 10.67 -0.82
N GLU A 195 12.66 10.62 0.13
CA GLU A 195 14.04 11.11 -0.01
C GLU A 195 14.94 10.12 -0.77
N THR A 196 14.53 8.85 -0.90
CA THR A 196 15.30 7.85 -1.65
C THR A 196 15.26 8.11 -3.14
N SER A 197 16.35 7.73 -3.85
CA SER A 197 16.45 7.91 -5.29
C SER A 197 15.31 7.21 -6.03
N THR A 198 14.72 7.90 -6.99
CA THR A 198 13.75 7.32 -7.95
C THR A 198 14.41 6.89 -9.25
N ALA A 199 15.69 7.21 -9.45
CA ALA A 199 16.39 6.96 -10.70
C ALA A 199 16.45 5.45 -11.06
N ASP A 200 16.53 4.60 -10.04
CA ASP A 200 16.65 3.15 -10.19
C ASP A 200 15.28 2.45 -10.20
N GLY A 201 14.18 3.21 -10.25
CA GLY A 201 12.82 2.65 -10.20
C GLY A 201 12.49 1.92 -8.89
N ARG A 202 13.24 2.14 -7.80
CA ARG A 202 13.08 1.48 -6.50
C ARG A 202 11.63 1.45 -6.04
N ARG A 203 11.21 0.32 -5.51
CA ARG A 203 9.91 0.21 -4.85
C ARG A 203 10.04 0.58 -3.39
N ARG A 204 9.13 1.41 -2.93
CA ARG A 204 9.08 1.96 -1.59
C ARG A 204 8.07 1.20 -0.75
N VAL A 205 8.49 0.73 0.40
CA VAL A 205 7.70 -0.14 1.26
C VAL A 205 7.83 0.29 2.71
N VAL A 206 6.70 0.44 3.38
CA VAL A 206 6.62 0.53 4.84
C VAL A 206 6.13 -0.82 5.37
N VAL A 207 6.85 -1.41 6.29
CA VAL A 207 6.42 -2.61 7.01
C VAL A 207 6.21 -2.22 8.47
N LEU A 208 4.97 -2.32 8.92
CA LEU A 208 4.57 -2.00 10.29
C LEU A 208 4.40 -3.28 11.09
N ILE A 209 4.89 -3.29 12.33
CA ILE A 209 4.60 -4.31 13.33
C ILE A 209 3.94 -3.58 14.49
N THR A 210 2.66 -3.85 14.77
CA THR A 210 1.88 -3.11 15.79
C THR A 210 0.63 -3.89 16.18
N ASP A 211 0.04 -3.58 17.34
CA ASP A 211 -1.29 -4.03 17.72
C ASP A 211 -2.43 -3.10 17.23
N GLY A 212 -2.10 -2.02 16.51
CA GLY A 212 -3.04 -1.15 15.78
C GLY A 212 -3.61 0.03 16.57
N GLY A 213 -3.11 0.30 17.76
CA GLY A 213 -3.53 1.48 18.55
C GLY A 213 -2.77 2.74 18.15
N ASP A 214 -3.47 3.86 17.88
CA ASP A 214 -2.85 5.20 17.86
C ASP A 214 -3.36 5.98 19.06
N THR A 215 -2.45 6.43 19.92
CA THR A 215 -2.79 7.10 21.18
C THR A 215 -2.19 8.49 21.30
N VAL A 216 -1.32 8.87 20.37
CA VAL A 216 -0.64 10.17 20.35
C VAL A 216 -1.41 11.15 19.46
N LYS A 217 -1.39 12.43 19.84
CA LYS A 217 -1.96 13.51 19.02
C LYS A 217 -0.88 14.07 18.10
N GLY A 218 -0.72 13.45 16.96
CA GLY A 218 0.24 13.85 15.92
C GLY A 218 -0.41 13.97 14.54
N ALA A 219 0.14 13.25 13.57
CA ALA A 219 -0.52 13.05 12.29
C ALA A 219 -1.82 12.27 12.51
N ASP A 220 -2.84 12.57 11.72
CA ASP A 220 -4.04 11.75 11.64
C ASP A 220 -3.92 10.71 10.51
N TYR A 221 -4.88 9.78 10.45
CA TYR A 221 -4.96 8.76 9.41
C TYR A 221 -4.85 9.35 8.00
N THR A 222 -5.58 10.44 7.73
CA THR A 222 -5.64 11.05 6.40
C THR A 222 -4.29 11.59 5.96
N ARG A 223 -3.59 12.30 6.85
CA ARG A 223 -2.24 12.83 6.59
C ARG A 223 -1.22 11.73 6.39
N ALA A 224 -1.28 10.65 7.19
CA ALA A 224 -0.40 9.51 7.07
C ALA A 224 -0.61 8.78 5.73
N LEU A 225 -1.86 8.50 5.36
CA LEU A 225 -2.22 7.89 4.08
C LEU A 225 -1.79 8.76 2.89
N GLU A 226 -2.10 10.05 2.93
CA GLU A 226 -1.70 11.00 1.88
C GLU A 226 -0.19 11.01 1.68
N GLN A 227 0.58 11.04 2.77
CA GLN A 227 2.05 11.02 2.70
C GLN A 227 2.57 9.70 2.09
N ALA A 228 1.98 8.55 2.45
CA ALA A 228 2.32 7.26 1.85
C ALA A 228 2.03 7.23 0.34
N GLN A 229 0.89 7.74 -0.07
CA GLN A 229 0.50 7.83 -1.48
C GLN A 229 1.39 8.81 -2.27
N ARG A 230 1.75 9.96 -1.69
CA ARG A 230 2.69 10.93 -2.30
C ARG A 230 4.10 10.33 -2.44
N ALA A 231 4.55 9.58 -1.46
CA ALA A 231 5.81 8.84 -1.53
C ALA A 231 5.76 7.67 -2.54
N GLY A 232 4.57 7.22 -2.94
CA GLY A 232 4.39 6.00 -3.71
C GLY A 232 4.76 4.76 -2.92
N ALA A 233 4.63 4.81 -1.60
CA ALA A 233 4.96 3.73 -0.68
C ALA A 233 3.77 2.77 -0.52
N MET A 234 4.06 1.47 -0.52
CA MET A 234 3.11 0.43 -0.13
C MET A 234 3.24 0.18 1.37
N VAL A 235 2.12 0.10 2.07
CA VAL A 235 2.09 -0.19 3.52
C VAL A 235 1.70 -1.64 3.75
N TYR A 236 2.60 -2.39 4.38
CA TYR A 236 2.35 -3.74 4.88
C TYR A 236 2.20 -3.68 6.39
N SER A 237 1.14 -4.28 6.91
CA SER A 237 0.86 -4.26 8.35
C SER A 237 0.85 -5.68 8.92
N ILE A 238 1.74 -5.96 9.86
CA ILE A 238 1.72 -7.16 10.69
C ILE A 238 1.01 -6.78 11.99
N ILE A 239 -0.25 -7.18 12.10
CA ILE A 239 -1.15 -6.81 13.19
C ILE A 239 -1.08 -7.87 14.28
N ILE A 240 -0.48 -7.51 15.41
CA ILE A 240 -0.39 -8.38 16.58
C ILE A 240 -1.70 -8.30 17.34
N VAL A 241 -2.36 -9.45 17.53
CA VAL A 241 -3.60 -9.52 18.30
C VAL A 241 -3.26 -10.03 19.70
N PRO A 242 -3.45 -9.23 20.75
CA PRO A 242 -3.17 -9.67 22.12
C PRO A 242 -4.06 -10.87 22.51
N ILE A 243 -3.46 -11.95 23.02
CA ILE A 243 -4.18 -13.15 23.45
C ILE A 243 -5.03 -12.88 24.70
N TYR A 244 -4.64 -11.89 25.51
CA TYR A 244 -5.28 -11.53 26.76
C TYR A 244 -5.93 -10.13 26.66
N ALA A 245 -6.97 -10.03 25.85
CA ALA A 245 -7.68 -8.77 25.67
C ALA A 245 -8.79 -8.57 26.70
N ASP A 246 -8.46 -8.54 28.01
CA ASP A 246 -9.38 -7.97 29.01
C ASP A 246 -9.57 -6.45 28.82
N ALA A 247 -8.67 -5.79 28.10
CA ALA A 247 -8.73 -4.36 27.76
C ALA A 247 -9.51 -4.03 26.48
N GLY A 248 -10.00 -5.05 25.75
CA GLY A 248 -10.70 -4.87 24.49
C GLY A 248 -9.73 -4.76 23.29
N ARG A 249 -10.07 -5.49 22.21
CA ARG A 249 -9.37 -5.43 20.92
C ARG A 249 -9.58 -4.06 20.28
N ASN A 250 -8.51 -3.39 19.82
CA ASN A 250 -8.60 -2.11 19.14
C ASN A 250 -9.04 -2.29 17.68
N THR A 251 -10.32 -2.62 17.48
CA THR A 251 -10.87 -2.89 16.13
C THR A 251 -10.83 -1.67 15.22
N ALA A 252 -10.86 -0.45 15.77
CA ALA A 252 -10.78 0.78 14.97
C ALA A 252 -9.38 0.96 14.38
N GLY A 253 -8.33 0.76 15.16
CA GLY A 253 -6.94 0.79 14.70
C GLY A 253 -6.65 -0.31 13.68
N GLU A 254 -7.13 -1.52 13.93
CA GLU A 254 -7.01 -2.62 12.97
C GLU A 254 -7.66 -2.30 11.61
N HIS A 255 -8.89 -1.74 11.62
CA HIS A 255 -9.56 -1.32 10.39
C HIS A 255 -8.78 -0.24 9.64
N ALA A 256 -8.19 0.71 10.36
CA ALA A 256 -7.35 1.75 9.76
C ALA A 256 -6.11 1.13 9.06
N LEU A 257 -5.43 0.19 9.69
CA LEU A 257 -4.29 -0.52 9.11
C LEU A 257 -4.67 -1.35 7.88
N ILE A 258 -5.80 -2.04 7.93
CA ILE A 258 -6.35 -2.81 6.80
C ILE A 258 -6.62 -1.88 5.63
N GLN A 259 -7.34 -0.77 5.88
CA GLN A 259 -7.71 0.19 4.84
C GLN A 259 -6.46 0.85 4.24
N MET A 260 -5.49 1.24 5.08
CA MET A 260 -4.23 1.84 4.63
C MET A 260 -3.43 0.87 3.74
N ALA A 261 -3.35 -0.40 4.11
CA ALA A 261 -2.72 -1.42 3.29
C ALA A 261 -3.42 -1.55 1.92
N GLN A 262 -4.76 -1.59 1.90
CA GLN A 262 -5.54 -1.68 0.66
C GLN A 262 -5.35 -0.45 -0.24
N ASP A 263 -5.41 0.76 0.33
CA ASP A 263 -5.32 2.02 -0.42
C ASP A 263 -3.93 2.28 -0.99
N THR A 264 -2.89 1.70 -0.38
CA THR A 264 -1.50 1.81 -0.84
C THR A 264 -1.04 0.62 -1.70
N GLY A 265 -1.87 -0.41 -1.86
CA GLY A 265 -1.54 -1.62 -2.62
C GLY A 265 -0.67 -2.63 -1.89
N GLY A 266 -0.52 -2.48 -0.59
CA GLY A 266 0.11 -3.44 0.30
C GLY A 266 -0.85 -4.52 0.83
N LYS A 267 -0.51 -5.12 1.97
CA LYS A 267 -1.28 -6.20 2.58
C LYS A 267 -1.15 -6.18 4.10
N TYR A 268 -2.11 -6.78 4.77
CA TYR A 268 -2.04 -6.98 6.22
C TYR A 268 -2.02 -8.47 6.57
N TYR A 269 -1.41 -8.79 7.70
CA TYR A 269 -1.34 -10.12 8.27
C TYR A 269 -1.67 -10.05 9.75
N TYR A 270 -2.56 -10.93 10.20
CA TYR A 270 -2.83 -11.10 11.61
C TYR A 270 -1.87 -12.10 12.24
N VAL A 271 -1.35 -11.76 13.40
CA VAL A 271 -0.54 -12.61 14.25
C VAL A 271 -1.23 -12.73 15.60
N VAL A 272 -1.80 -13.90 15.85
CA VAL A 272 -2.47 -14.22 17.13
C VAL A 272 -1.51 -14.93 18.07
N ASP A 273 -0.75 -15.90 17.57
CA ASP A 273 0.37 -16.53 18.29
C ASP A 273 1.67 -15.86 17.84
N PRO A 274 2.54 -15.40 18.77
CA PRO A 274 3.84 -14.84 18.41
C PRO A 274 4.70 -15.73 17.48
N LYS A 275 4.46 -17.04 17.48
CA LYS A 275 5.11 -17.98 16.52
C LYS A 275 4.71 -17.74 15.07
N ASP A 276 3.56 -17.08 14.83
CA ASP A 276 3.07 -16.76 13.48
C ASP A 276 3.74 -15.51 12.90
N LEU A 277 4.56 -14.79 13.68
CA LEU A 277 5.35 -13.63 13.21
C LEU A 277 6.30 -14.01 12.07
N GLU A 278 7.05 -15.10 12.22
CA GLU A 278 7.97 -15.54 11.16
C GLU A 278 7.23 -15.94 9.87
N PRO A 279 6.14 -16.73 9.90
CA PRO A 279 5.28 -16.92 8.74
C PRO A 279 4.75 -15.63 8.12
N ALA A 280 4.28 -14.67 8.91
CA ALA A 280 3.78 -13.38 8.42
C ALA A 280 4.87 -12.61 7.67
N PHE A 281 6.06 -12.51 8.21
CA PHE A 281 7.19 -11.88 7.55
C PHE A 281 7.62 -12.60 6.27
N ARG A 282 7.55 -13.93 6.25
CA ARG A 282 7.81 -14.71 5.03
C ARG A 282 6.80 -14.37 3.94
N HIS A 283 5.53 -14.29 4.29
CA HIS A 283 4.49 -13.88 3.34
C HIS A 283 4.71 -12.47 2.81
N VAL A 284 5.13 -11.51 3.65
CA VAL A 284 5.51 -10.15 3.18
C VAL A 284 6.68 -10.26 2.19
N SER A 285 7.70 -11.06 2.50
CA SER A 285 8.84 -11.26 1.62
C SER A 285 8.43 -11.87 0.27
N ASP A 286 7.59 -12.90 0.29
CA ASP A 286 7.09 -13.56 -0.91
C ASP A 286 6.25 -12.60 -1.76
N ASP A 287 5.32 -11.86 -1.15
CA ASP A 287 4.51 -10.85 -1.83
C ASP A 287 5.39 -9.79 -2.50
N LEU A 288 6.41 -9.29 -1.80
CA LEU A 288 7.33 -8.29 -2.33
C LEU A 288 8.22 -8.82 -3.47
N ARG A 289 8.43 -10.14 -3.55
CA ARG A 289 9.29 -10.76 -4.57
C ARG A 289 8.52 -11.30 -5.78
N THR A 290 7.19 -11.43 -5.68
CA THR A 290 6.32 -11.94 -6.76
C THR A 290 5.49 -10.87 -7.46
N GLN A 291 5.74 -9.59 -7.14
CA GLN A 291 5.02 -8.48 -7.73
C GLN A 291 5.38 -8.25 -9.20
N TYR A 292 4.37 -7.89 -9.98
CA TYR A 292 4.56 -7.27 -11.29
C TYR A 292 4.75 -5.77 -11.14
N LEU A 293 5.61 -5.18 -11.97
CA LEU A 293 5.75 -3.73 -12.08
C LEU A 293 5.19 -3.30 -13.44
N LEU A 294 4.15 -2.49 -13.41
CA LEU A 294 3.58 -1.84 -14.58
C LEU A 294 3.95 -0.36 -14.56
N GLY A 295 4.52 0.16 -15.65
CA GLY A 295 4.81 1.58 -15.78
C GLY A 295 4.16 2.18 -17.01
N TYR A 296 3.62 3.39 -16.89
CA TYR A 296 3.08 4.16 -18.01
C TYR A 296 3.48 5.63 -17.89
N TYR A 297 3.49 6.34 -19.02
CA TYR A 297 3.78 7.77 -19.04
C TYR A 297 2.49 8.57 -18.94
N ALA A 298 2.28 9.23 -17.81
CA ALA A 298 1.17 10.16 -17.61
C ALA A 298 1.55 11.57 -18.07
N PRO A 299 0.66 12.29 -18.76
CA PRO A 299 0.91 13.69 -19.10
C PRO A 299 0.89 14.53 -17.80
N ARG A 300 1.92 15.38 -17.63
CA ARG A 300 2.00 16.31 -16.52
C ARG A 300 1.02 17.46 -16.77
N ARG A 301 -0.04 17.56 -16.00
CA ARG A 301 -1.05 18.61 -16.12
C ARG A 301 -0.79 19.72 -15.11
N GLY A 302 0.22 20.58 -15.37
CA GLY A 302 0.46 21.79 -14.57
C GLY A 302 0.66 21.55 -13.07
N LYS A 303 0.36 22.55 -12.24
CA LYS A 303 0.32 22.47 -10.76
C LYS A 303 -1.05 21.93 -10.32
N ASP A 304 -1.36 20.71 -10.65
CA ASP A 304 -2.60 20.06 -10.30
C ASP A 304 -2.32 19.08 -9.15
N ASP A 305 -2.66 19.49 -7.92
CA ASP A 305 -2.52 18.68 -6.69
C ASP A 305 -3.68 17.66 -6.56
N SER A 306 -4.35 17.35 -7.67
CA SER A 306 -5.42 16.36 -7.66
C SER A 306 -4.88 14.95 -7.54
N ASP A 307 -5.58 14.11 -6.81
CA ASP A 307 -5.39 12.67 -6.82
C ASP A 307 -5.78 12.10 -8.19
N ARG A 308 -5.05 11.08 -8.62
CA ARG A 308 -5.30 10.33 -9.85
C ARG A 308 -5.73 8.92 -9.49
N THR A 309 -6.82 8.48 -10.09
CA THR A 309 -7.32 7.12 -9.88
C THR A 309 -6.65 6.15 -10.86
N ILE A 310 -6.09 5.08 -10.33
CA ILE A 310 -5.53 3.98 -11.14
C ILE A 310 -6.49 2.80 -11.12
N LYS A 311 -6.71 2.18 -12.27
CA LYS A 311 -7.43 0.92 -12.39
C LYS A 311 -6.66 -0.05 -13.25
N VAL A 312 -6.36 -1.22 -12.72
CA VAL A 312 -5.76 -2.34 -13.46
C VAL A 312 -6.80 -3.43 -13.65
N ARG A 313 -6.81 -4.06 -14.81
CA ARG A 313 -7.65 -5.21 -15.12
C ARG A 313 -6.83 -6.27 -15.86
N LEU A 314 -7.22 -7.53 -15.71
CA LEU A 314 -6.77 -8.56 -16.62
C LEU A 314 -7.54 -8.42 -17.95
N THR A 315 -6.85 -8.60 -19.07
CA THR A 315 -7.45 -8.52 -20.41
C THR A 315 -8.26 -9.76 -20.73
N ASN A 316 -7.83 -10.93 -20.25
CA ASN A 316 -8.54 -12.19 -20.43
C ASN A 316 -9.70 -12.31 -19.44
N GLU A 317 -10.93 -12.32 -19.96
CA GLU A 317 -12.16 -12.43 -19.15
C GLU A 317 -12.22 -13.71 -18.29
N ALA A 318 -11.65 -14.82 -18.79
CA ALA A 318 -11.59 -16.07 -18.04
C ALA A 318 -10.72 -15.99 -16.78
N LEU A 319 -9.83 -15.01 -16.70
CA LEU A 319 -8.97 -14.75 -15.54
C LEU A 319 -9.54 -13.69 -14.60
N GLN A 320 -10.43 -12.82 -15.06
CA GLN A 320 -10.97 -11.69 -14.28
C GLN A 320 -11.80 -12.14 -13.07
N GLY A 321 -12.43 -13.23 -13.04
CA GLY A 321 -13.17 -13.75 -11.87
C GLY A 321 -12.37 -14.72 -11.02
N LYS A 322 -11.17 -15.12 -11.50
CA LYS A 322 -10.35 -16.16 -10.88
C LYS A 322 -9.26 -15.58 -9.98
N TYR A 323 -8.78 -14.38 -10.30
CA TYR A 323 -7.66 -13.74 -9.63
C TYR A 323 -8.03 -12.36 -9.08
N ASP A 324 -7.54 -12.07 -7.88
CA ASP A 324 -7.61 -10.75 -7.26
C ASP A 324 -6.37 -9.94 -7.61
N LEU A 325 -6.57 -8.67 -7.97
CA LEU A 325 -5.50 -7.73 -8.25
C LEU A 325 -5.33 -6.75 -7.09
N ARG A 326 -4.13 -6.66 -6.54
CA ARG A 326 -3.79 -5.73 -5.45
C ARG A 326 -2.74 -4.74 -5.93
N TYR A 327 -3.10 -3.48 -5.93
CA TYR A 327 -2.26 -2.36 -6.37
C TYR A 327 -2.79 -1.08 -5.74
N ARG A 328 -1.98 -0.02 -5.71
CA ARG A 328 -2.46 1.27 -5.22
C ARG A 328 -3.59 1.80 -6.09
N ALA A 329 -4.67 2.26 -5.47
CA ALA A 329 -5.86 2.76 -6.16
C ALA A 329 -5.67 4.13 -6.82
N GLY A 330 -4.60 4.86 -6.45
CA GLY A 330 -4.32 6.18 -6.99
C GLY A 330 -2.96 6.74 -6.56
N TYR A 331 -2.70 7.99 -6.96
CA TYR A 331 -1.51 8.76 -6.56
C TYR A 331 -1.78 10.26 -6.71
N TYR A 332 -1.02 11.07 -5.99
CA TYR A 332 -1.05 12.52 -6.15
C TYR A 332 -0.15 12.98 -7.32
N ALA A 333 -0.72 13.76 -8.24
CA ALA A 333 -0.03 14.18 -9.46
C ALA A 333 1.20 15.05 -9.17
N ASP A 334 1.22 15.76 -8.04
CA ASP A 334 2.29 16.68 -7.64
C ASP A 334 3.36 16.02 -6.74
N ALA A 335 3.25 14.73 -6.44
CA ALA A 335 4.28 14.00 -5.69
C ALA A 335 5.60 14.01 -6.47
N ARG A 336 6.66 14.55 -5.87
CA ARG A 336 8.00 14.69 -6.46
C ARG A 336 8.69 13.35 -6.65
#